data_f9ad70195a102b6080469e2375a9af93
#
_entry.id   f9ad70195a102b6080469e2375a9af93
#
_cell.length_a   1.000
_cell.length_b   1.000
_cell.length_c   1.000
_cell.angle_alpha   90.00
_cell.angle_beta   90.00
_cell.angle_gamma   90.00
#
_symmetry.space_group_name_H-M   'P 1'
#
loop_
_entity.id
_entity.type
_entity.pdbx_description
1 polymer ?
#
loop_
_entity_poly.entity_id
_entity_poly.type
_entity_poly.pdbx_seq_one_letter_code
_entity_poly.pdbx_strand_id
1 'polypeptide(L)'
;MLTQTTLEQYFRDLEMLVNVDSGQDAPEGIRRNAEFFRDAFDRMGWLTELQDIGPTGPCLVVRNREAEHYDLLLTGHLDTVFPKGTAARRPYREEENTAYGPGICDMKSGCLTMLYALQEVPAEVLEKLNILLIFQPDEEIGSIYSKELMCAWAEKCRVCLVFEAAVDAPSPLHCVQRKGMLRLGFRFYGRAGHAGSMLTNGAVSAISEMAYWISRIDTLVSREKNTTANVGLVRGGIGNNVVAAEAEMSGEIRFEFPEEAEKAKVLIRELYRHAEATGVRVERTLEGYEPPMNPTPQTLAYVDHLNTLEAQNGRTFSIRKRGGLSAANFLSQHLPICVDGFGPAGEKAHSEDEYMLMDSVAPSIRLTAQAICALAKEKG
;
A
#
# COMPACT_ATOMS: atom_id res chain seq x y z
N MET A 1 31.17 1.93 3.82
CA MET A 1 30.69 3.31 3.58
C MET A 1 30.20 3.38 2.15
N LEU A 2 29.00 3.91 1.95
CA LEU A 2 28.38 4.07 0.63
C LEU A 2 29.33 4.87 -0.28
N THR A 3 29.81 4.23 -1.35
CA THR A 3 30.76 4.82 -2.30
C THR A 3 30.02 5.29 -3.56
N GLN A 4 30.69 6.12 -4.37
CA GLN A 4 30.16 6.51 -5.67
C GLN A 4 29.91 5.27 -6.56
N THR A 5 30.82 4.31 -6.56
CA THR A 5 30.68 3.05 -7.29
C THR A 5 29.46 2.23 -6.84
N THR A 6 29.16 2.22 -5.54
CA THR A 6 27.96 1.56 -4.99
C THR A 6 26.68 2.23 -5.52
N LEU A 7 26.63 3.56 -5.57
CA LEU A 7 25.48 4.29 -6.12
C LEU A 7 25.31 4.07 -7.62
N GLU A 8 26.41 4.05 -8.37
CA GLU A 8 26.35 3.73 -9.81
C GLU A 8 25.84 2.30 -10.05
N GLN A 9 26.19 1.35 -9.19
CA GLN A 9 25.64 0.00 -9.28
C GLN A 9 24.16 -0.02 -8.91
N TYR A 10 23.73 0.72 -7.87
CA TYR A 10 22.32 0.86 -7.50
C TYR A 10 21.48 1.34 -8.70
N PHE A 11 21.92 2.38 -9.41
CA PHE A 11 21.15 2.88 -10.56
C PHE A 11 21.11 1.91 -11.74
N ARG A 12 22.21 1.16 -11.98
CA ARG A 12 22.19 0.06 -12.99
C ARG A 12 21.22 -1.05 -12.62
N ASP A 13 21.18 -1.45 -11.35
CA ASP A 13 20.26 -2.48 -10.89
C ASP A 13 18.80 -1.96 -10.91
N LEU A 14 18.59 -0.69 -10.58
CA LEU A 14 17.29 -0.05 -10.66
C LEU A 14 16.78 0.02 -12.11
N GLU A 15 17.64 0.39 -13.07
CA GLU A 15 17.32 0.36 -14.49
C GLU A 15 16.86 -1.02 -14.94
N MET A 16 17.57 -2.10 -14.52
CA MET A 16 17.17 -3.47 -14.84
C MET A 16 15.78 -3.81 -14.30
N LEU A 17 15.48 -3.44 -13.03
CA LEU A 17 14.18 -3.69 -12.41
C LEU A 17 13.05 -2.88 -13.05
N VAL A 18 13.29 -1.61 -13.34
CA VAL A 18 12.30 -0.69 -13.92
C VAL A 18 11.93 -1.11 -15.35
N ASN A 19 12.91 -1.59 -16.14
CA ASN A 19 12.70 -2.04 -17.51
C ASN A 19 12.03 -3.42 -17.63
N VAL A 20 11.58 -4.00 -16.50
CA VAL A 20 10.72 -5.19 -16.46
C VAL A 20 9.29 -4.78 -16.15
N ASP A 21 8.35 -5.11 -17.05
CA ASP A 21 6.92 -4.98 -16.77
C ASP A 21 6.54 -5.90 -15.59
N SER A 22 5.92 -5.33 -14.56
CA SER A 22 5.51 -6.04 -13.36
C SER A 22 4.08 -5.67 -12.92
N GLY A 23 3.20 -5.35 -13.86
CA GLY A 23 1.78 -5.19 -13.62
C GLY A 23 1.07 -6.53 -13.38
N GLN A 24 -0.21 -6.46 -13.02
CA GLN A 24 -1.04 -7.66 -12.74
C GLN A 24 -1.17 -8.60 -13.94
N ASP A 25 -1.00 -8.09 -15.16
CA ASP A 25 -1.00 -8.84 -16.42
C ASP A 25 0.40 -9.31 -16.87
N ALA A 26 1.42 -9.13 -15.99
CA ALA A 26 2.82 -9.49 -16.24
C ALA A 26 3.45 -10.28 -15.05
N PRO A 27 2.85 -11.38 -14.57
CA PRO A 27 3.34 -12.11 -13.39
C PRO A 27 4.76 -12.68 -13.58
N GLU A 28 5.16 -12.95 -14.82
CA GLU A 28 6.53 -13.35 -15.15
C GLU A 28 7.56 -12.26 -14.86
N GLY A 29 7.16 -10.98 -14.96
CA GLY A 29 8.04 -9.86 -14.61
C GLY A 29 8.16 -9.67 -13.11
N ILE A 30 7.06 -9.85 -12.37
CA ILE A 30 7.10 -9.88 -10.90
C ILE A 30 8.03 -10.99 -10.43
N ARG A 31 7.93 -12.20 -11.02
CA ARG A 31 8.85 -13.32 -10.72
C ARG A 31 10.30 -12.96 -11.02
N ARG A 32 10.61 -12.34 -12.17
CA ARG A 32 11.97 -11.93 -12.53
C ARG A 32 12.55 -10.92 -11.52
N ASN A 33 11.74 -9.97 -11.06
CA ASN A 33 12.16 -9.02 -10.04
C ASN A 33 12.38 -9.73 -8.69
N ALA A 34 11.52 -10.68 -8.31
CA ALA A 34 11.70 -11.49 -7.10
C ALA A 34 12.98 -12.35 -7.17
N GLU A 35 13.27 -12.94 -8.33
CA GLU A 35 14.48 -13.75 -8.58
C GLU A 35 15.76 -12.90 -8.49
N PHE A 36 15.73 -11.65 -8.96
CA PHE A 36 16.83 -10.72 -8.80
C PHE A 36 17.19 -10.54 -7.30
N PHE A 37 16.21 -10.29 -6.44
CA PHE A 37 16.42 -10.14 -5.01
C PHE A 37 16.82 -11.47 -4.36
N ARG A 38 16.17 -12.58 -4.69
CA ARG A 38 16.55 -13.92 -4.23
C ARG A 38 18.04 -14.16 -4.48
N ASP A 39 18.49 -14.01 -5.73
CA ASP A 39 19.89 -14.27 -6.11
C ASP A 39 20.88 -13.35 -5.41
N ALA A 40 20.47 -12.09 -5.10
CA ALA A 40 21.28 -11.16 -4.34
C ALA A 40 21.42 -11.61 -2.88
N PHE A 41 20.34 -12.03 -2.22
CA PHE A 41 20.38 -12.51 -0.83
C PHE A 41 21.00 -13.91 -0.70
N ASP A 42 20.85 -14.78 -1.69
CA ASP A 42 21.57 -16.07 -1.74
C ASP A 42 23.09 -15.87 -1.73
N ARG A 43 23.60 -14.85 -2.49
CA ARG A 43 25.01 -14.49 -2.45
C ARG A 43 25.48 -13.94 -1.09
N MET A 44 24.57 -13.37 -0.29
CA MET A 44 24.84 -12.96 1.09
C MET A 44 24.77 -14.15 2.08
N GLY A 45 24.40 -15.35 1.62
CA GLY A 45 24.24 -16.55 2.45
C GLY A 45 22.96 -16.55 3.29
N TRP A 46 21.94 -15.75 2.90
CA TRP A 46 20.68 -15.68 3.59
C TRP A 46 19.71 -16.77 3.09
N LEU A 47 18.72 -17.10 3.90
CA LEU A 47 17.67 -18.06 3.55
C LEU A 47 16.62 -17.37 2.69
N THR A 48 16.36 -17.88 1.51
CA THR A 48 15.39 -17.31 0.58
C THR A 48 14.33 -18.33 0.21
N GLU A 49 13.08 -17.88 0.10
CA GLU A 49 11.94 -18.72 -0.25
C GLU A 49 11.00 -17.97 -1.19
N LEU A 50 10.82 -18.49 -2.42
CA LEU A 50 9.80 -18.01 -3.36
C LEU A 50 8.52 -18.82 -3.15
N GLN A 51 7.47 -18.18 -2.66
CA GLN A 51 6.17 -18.81 -2.42
C GLN A 51 5.16 -18.39 -3.49
N ASP A 52 4.69 -19.34 -4.29
CA ASP A 52 3.61 -19.11 -5.25
C ASP A 52 2.28 -19.04 -4.49
N ILE A 53 1.82 -17.83 -4.21
CA ILE A 53 0.64 -17.55 -3.38
C ILE A 53 -0.62 -17.19 -4.20
N GLY A 54 -0.48 -16.97 -5.50
CA GLY A 54 -1.57 -16.58 -6.38
C GLY A 54 -1.13 -16.37 -7.82
N PRO A 55 -2.01 -15.88 -8.68
CA PRO A 55 -1.73 -15.72 -10.11
C PRO A 55 -0.81 -14.52 -10.43
N THR A 56 -0.56 -13.63 -9.46
CA THR A 56 0.19 -12.38 -9.64
C THR A 56 1.71 -12.57 -9.62
N GLY A 57 2.18 -13.74 -9.20
CA GLY A 57 3.60 -14.03 -9.05
C GLY A 57 3.95 -14.47 -7.64
N PRO A 58 5.22 -14.82 -7.38
CA PRO A 58 5.63 -15.30 -6.07
C PRO A 58 5.83 -14.17 -5.06
N CYS A 59 5.51 -14.44 -3.81
CA CYS A 59 6.01 -13.69 -2.66
C CYS A 59 7.41 -14.19 -2.33
N LEU A 60 8.40 -13.30 -2.20
CA LEU A 60 9.75 -13.66 -1.76
C LEU A 60 9.89 -13.35 -0.26
N VAL A 61 10.20 -14.39 0.51
CA VAL A 61 10.54 -14.30 1.94
C VAL A 61 12.04 -14.52 2.10
N VAL A 62 12.71 -13.61 2.78
CA VAL A 62 14.16 -13.64 3.01
C VAL A 62 14.45 -13.54 4.50
N ARG A 63 15.35 -14.37 5.02
CA ARG A 63 15.73 -14.38 6.43
C ARG A 63 17.26 -14.50 6.55
N ASN A 64 17.86 -13.69 7.41
CA ASN A 64 19.31 -13.87 7.65
C ASN A 64 19.62 -15.16 8.41
N ARG A 65 18.65 -15.72 9.15
CA ARG A 65 18.69 -17.02 9.84
C ARG A 65 17.29 -17.49 10.21
N GLU A 66 17.16 -18.76 10.57
CA GLU A 66 15.95 -19.26 11.23
C GLU A 66 15.86 -18.70 12.65
N ALA A 67 14.68 -18.18 13.01
CA ALA A 67 14.38 -17.68 14.34
C ALA A 67 12.89 -17.80 14.64
N GLU A 68 12.54 -17.91 15.91
CA GLU A 68 11.14 -17.88 16.36
C GLU A 68 10.57 -16.45 16.33
N HIS A 69 11.42 -15.47 16.65
CA HIS A 69 11.07 -14.04 16.61
C HIS A 69 12.12 -13.24 15.86
N TYR A 70 11.66 -12.19 15.16
CA TYR A 70 12.50 -11.29 14.38
C TYR A 70 12.50 -9.89 14.98
N ASP A 71 13.68 -9.28 15.01
CA ASP A 71 13.87 -7.92 15.50
C ASP A 71 13.33 -6.89 14.51
N LEU A 72 13.48 -7.21 13.21
CA LEU A 72 13.20 -6.30 12.11
C LEU A 72 12.56 -7.03 10.93
N LEU A 73 11.46 -6.48 10.45
CA LEU A 73 10.84 -6.76 9.16
C LEU A 73 11.08 -5.57 8.22
N LEU A 74 11.67 -5.81 7.06
CA LEU A 74 11.73 -4.88 5.95
C LEU A 74 10.78 -5.38 4.86
N THR A 75 9.96 -4.51 4.28
CA THR A 75 9.01 -4.97 3.27
C THR A 75 8.73 -3.94 2.18
N GLY A 76 8.44 -4.46 0.99
CA GLY A 76 8.00 -3.72 -0.17
C GLY A 76 7.29 -4.62 -1.18
N HIS A 77 6.74 -4.02 -2.22
CA HIS A 77 6.06 -4.74 -3.29
C HIS A 77 6.82 -4.70 -4.62
N LEU A 78 6.59 -5.71 -5.44
CA LEU A 78 7.24 -5.91 -6.74
C LEU A 78 6.33 -5.60 -7.91
N ASP A 79 5.02 -5.56 -7.66
CA ASP A 79 4.01 -5.24 -8.65
C ASP A 79 3.89 -3.73 -8.90
N THR A 80 3.23 -3.37 -9.97
CA THR A 80 2.90 -1.98 -10.34
C THR A 80 1.51 -1.93 -10.95
N VAL A 81 0.88 -0.75 -10.97
CA VAL A 81 -0.41 -0.51 -11.66
C VAL A 81 -0.30 -0.55 -13.19
N PHE A 82 0.91 -0.55 -13.74
CA PHE A 82 1.12 -0.36 -15.18
C PHE A 82 0.93 -1.66 -15.94
N PRO A 83 0.18 -1.63 -17.07
CA PRO A 83 -0.04 -2.79 -17.90
C PRO A 83 1.23 -3.22 -18.65
N LYS A 84 1.28 -4.49 -19.03
CA LYS A 84 2.34 -5.08 -19.85
C LYS A 84 2.64 -4.26 -21.11
N GLY A 85 3.92 -4.11 -21.41
CA GLY A 85 4.44 -3.29 -22.51
C GLY A 85 4.69 -1.82 -22.12
N THR A 86 4.44 -1.43 -20.87
CA THR A 86 4.71 -0.06 -20.41
C THR A 86 6.20 0.20 -20.30
N ALA A 87 7.01 -0.73 -19.79
CA ALA A 87 8.44 -0.58 -19.69
C ALA A 87 9.11 -0.35 -21.06
N ALA A 88 8.62 -1.00 -22.12
CA ALA A 88 9.12 -0.78 -23.49
C ALA A 88 8.75 0.59 -24.04
N ARG A 89 7.60 1.16 -23.65
CA ARG A 89 7.16 2.50 -24.10
C ARG A 89 7.76 3.62 -23.26
N ARG A 90 8.00 3.39 -21.99
CA ARG A 90 8.55 4.33 -21.01
C ARG A 90 9.70 3.69 -20.24
N PRO A 91 10.84 3.37 -20.91
CA PRO A 91 11.98 2.76 -20.23
C PRO A 91 12.54 3.71 -19.17
N TYR A 92 13.35 3.15 -18.29
CA TYR A 92 14.16 3.93 -17.35
C TYR A 92 14.91 5.04 -18.08
N ARG A 93 14.89 6.23 -17.53
CA ARG A 93 15.65 7.38 -18.01
C ARG A 93 16.01 8.31 -16.87
N GLU A 94 17.11 9.02 -17.01
CA GLU A 94 17.59 10.02 -16.06
C GLU A 94 17.58 11.41 -16.71
N GLU A 95 17.14 12.40 -15.94
CA GLU A 95 17.21 13.82 -16.30
C GLU A 95 17.67 14.61 -15.07
N GLU A 96 18.88 15.17 -15.11
CA GLU A 96 19.50 15.89 -13.97
C GLU A 96 19.50 15.04 -12.68
N ASN A 97 18.74 15.45 -11.66
CA ASN A 97 18.61 14.74 -10.38
C ASN A 97 17.38 13.82 -10.32
N THR A 98 16.73 13.56 -11.44
CA THR A 98 15.45 12.85 -11.48
C THR A 98 15.55 11.62 -12.36
N ALA A 99 15.10 10.48 -11.84
CA ALA A 99 14.95 9.26 -12.61
C ALA A 99 13.46 8.94 -12.81
N TYR A 100 13.12 8.42 -13.98
CA TYR A 100 11.75 8.12 -14.42
C TYR A 100 11.63 6.68 -14.89
N GLY A 101 10.42 6.13 -14.79
CA GLY A 101 10.07 4.81 -15.32
C GLY A 101 8.96 4.15 -14.50
N PRO A 102 8.33 3.06 -15.01
CA PRO A 102 7.20 2.44 -14.34
C PRO A 102 7.60 1.74 -13.04
N GLY A 103 6.97 2.16 -11.93
CA GLY A 103 7.24 1.63 -10.60
C GLY A 103 8.58 2.08 -10.02
N ILE A 104 9.17 3.17 -10.54
CA ILE A 104 10.48 3.64 -10.08
C ILE A 104 10.41 4.15 -8.64
N CYS A 105 9.37 4.90 -8.28
CA CYS A 105 9.16 5.32 -6.90
C CYS A 105 8.16 4.41 -6.16
N ASP A 106 7.28 3.72 -6.88
CA ASP A 106 6.25 2.86 -6.33
C ASP A 106 6.39 1.40 -6.85
N MET A 107 7.21 0.50 -6.18
CA MET A 107 8.22 0.95 -5.21
C MET A 107 9.56 0.21 -5.42
N LYS A 108 9.96 0.00 -6.71
CA LYS A 108 11.18 -0.76 -7.07
C LYS A 108 12.44 -0.16 -6.44
N SER A 109 12.54 1.18 -6.37
CA SER A 109 13.66 1.84 -5.70
C SER A 109 13.67 1.57 -4.19
N GLY A 110 12.50 1.53 -3.55
CA GLY A 110 12.38 1.16 -2.14
C GLY A 110 12.84 -0.28 -1.89
N CYS A 111 12.39 -1.23 -2.72
CA CYS A 111 12.85 -2.61 -2.65
C CYS A 111 14.37 -2.73 -2.79
N LEU A 112 14.96 -2.00 -3.72
CA LEU A 112 16.40 -2.00 -3.93
C LEU A 112 17.16 -1.34 -2.77
N THR A 113 16.58 -0.32 -2.15
CA THR A 113 17.14 0.35 -0.96
C THR A 113 17.30 -0.63 0.22
N MET A 114 16.37 -1.56 0.42
CA MET A 114 16.51 -2.61 1.46
C MET A 114 17.80 -3.42 1.27
N LEU A 115 18.05 -3.90 0.05
CA LEU A 115 19.23 -4.69 -0.28
C LEU A 115 20.52 -3.90 -0.03
N TYR A 116 20.61 -2.69 -0.57
CA TYR A 116 21.81 -1.87 -0.46
C TYR A 116 22.08 -1.39 0.96
N ALA A 117 21.03 -1.11 1.74
CA ALA A 117 21.20 -0.77 3.15
C ALA A 117 21.76 -1.92 3.97
N LEU A 118 21.32 -3.16 3.73
CA LEU A 118 21.84 -4.35 4.41
C LEU A 118 23.29 -4.64 4.01
N GLN A 119 23.69 -4.35 2.78
CA GLN A 119 25.09 -4.47 2.35
C GLN A 119 26.04 -3.45 3.01
N GLU A 120 25.50 -2.29 3.43
CA GLU A 120 26.26 -1.26 4.16
C GLU A 120 26.40 -1.57 5.67
N VAL A 121 25.60 -2.49 6.22
CA VAL A 121 25.66 -2.88 7.64
C VAL A 121 26.79 -3.88 7.86
N PRO A 122 27.69 -3.66 8.85
CA PRO A 122 28.74 -4.60 9.17
C PRO A 122 28.20 -6.00 9.53
N ALA A 123 28.90 -7.07 9.11
CA ALA A 123 28.46 -8.44 9.33
C ALA A 123 28.24 -8.76 10.83
N GLU A 124 29.12 -8.27 11.70
CA GLU A 124 29.02 -8.45 13.15
C GLU A 124 27.80 -7.75 13.78
N VAL A 125 27.20 -6.78 13.08
CA VAL A 125 25.94 -6.14 13.47
C VAL A 125 24.77 -6.99 13.02
N LEU A 126 24.79 -7.47 11.77
CA LEU A 126 23.76 -8.37 11.23
C LEU A 126 23.67 -9.68 12.03
N GLU A 127 24.80 -10.18 12.55
CA GLU A 127 24.85 -11.37 13.41
C GLU A 127 24.11 -11.21 14.73
N LYS A 128 23.89 -9.99 15.22
CA LYS A 128 23.15 -9.72 16.47
C LYS A 128 21.65 -9.69 16.31
N LEU A 129 21.15 -9.55 15.09
CA LEU A 129 19.75 -9.37 14.78
C LEU A 129 19.16 -10.57 14.03
N ASN A 130 17.89 -10.84 14.29
CA ASN A 130 17.07 -11.68 13.43
C ASN A 130 16.30 -10.77 12.47
N ILE A 131 16.61 -10.85 11.18
CA ILE A 131 16.08 -9.95 10.15
C ILE A 131 15.26 -10.77 9.14
N LEU A 132 14.06 -10.27 8.87
CA LEU A 132 13.13 -10.80 7.89
C LEU A 132 12.89 -9.75 6.81
N LEU A 133 12.83 -10.17 5.53
CA LEU A 133 12.31 -9.34 4.46
C LEU A 133 11.17 -10.06 3.76
N ILE A 134 10.19 -9.29 3.29
CA ILE A 134 9.09 -9.78 2.45
C ILE A 134 8.92 -8.85 1.26
N PHE A 135 9.00 -9.43 0.06
CA PHE A 135 8.69 -8.76 -1.19
C PHE A 135 7.37 -9.33 -1.72
N GLN A 136 6.31 -8.54 -1.64
CA GLN A 136 4.97 -8.99 -2.03
C GLN A 136 4.68 -8.73 -3.52
N PRO A 137 3.83 -9.58 -4.17
CA PRO A 137 3.58 -9.49 -5.61
C PRO A 137 2.26 -8.81 -5.96
N ASP A 138 1.47 -8.27 -5.01
CA ASP A 138 0.06 -7.95 -5.19
C ASP A 138 -0.45 -6.78 -4.34
N GLU A 139 0.43 -5.82 -3.98
CA GLU A 139 0.05 -4.63 -3.21
C GLU A 139 -0.98 -3.79 -3.96
N GLU A 140 -0.76 -3.56 -5.24
CA GLU A 140 -1.55 -2.67 -6.10
C GLU A 140 -2.99 -3.14 -6.33
N ILE A 141 -3.29 -4.38 -5.99
CA ILE A 141 -4.66 -4.91 -5.97
C ILE A 141 -5.20 -5.11 -4.54
N GLY A 142 -4.46 -4.66 -3.52
CA GLY A 142 -4.86 -4.71 -2.11
C GLY A 142 -4.38 -5.96 -1.38
N SER A 143 -3.25 -6.54 -1.77
CA SER A 143 -2.58 -7.67 -1.12
C SER A 143 -3.51 -8.88 -0.92
N ILE A 144 -4.31 -9.20 -1.95
CA ILE A 144 -5.39 -10.21 -1.87
C ILE A 144 -4.82 -11.59 -1.51
N TYR A 145 -3.63 -11.90 -2.01
CA TYR A 145 -2.98 -13.21 -1.85
C TYR A 145 -1.89 -13.21 -0.79
N SER A 146 -1.16 -12.08 -0.62
CA SER A 146 0.01 -11.99 0.29
C SER A 146 -0.34 -11.60 1.72
N LYS A 147 -1.47 -10.95 1.95
CA LYS A 147 -1.84 -10.33 3.25
C LYS A 147 -1.79 -11.31 4.42
N GLU A 148 -2.39 -12.49 4.27
CA GLU A 148 -2.43 -13.51 5.33
C GLU A 148 -1.02 -13.99 5.71
N LEU A 149 -0.19 -14.25 4.71
CA LEU A 149 1.22 -14.61 4.89
C LEU A 149 1.99 -13.52 5.61
N MET A 150 1.85 -12.28 5.16
CA MET A 150 2.56 -11.13 5.74
C MET A 150 2.13 -10.85 7.18
N CYS A 151 0.84 -10.95 7.50
CA CYS A 151 0.33 -10.82 8.87
C CYS A 151 0.93 -11.89 9.79
N ALA A 152 0.95 -13.16 9.36
CA ALA A 152 1.51 -14.26 10.14
C ALA A 152 3.02 -14.08 10.43
N TRP A 153 3.77 -13.48 9.51
CA TRP A 153 5.17 -13.12 9.76
C TRP A 153 5.30 -11.88 10.65
N ALA A 154 4.45 -10.87 10.47
CA ALA A 154 4.47 -9.64 11.27
C ALA A 154 4.26 -9.89 12.75
N GLU A 155 3.41 -10.87 13.13
CA GLU A 155 3.19 -11.29 14.52
C GLU A 155 4.45 -11.78 15.23
N LYS A 156 5.47 -12.19 14.46
CA LYS A 156 6.77 -12.62 14.98
C LYS A 156 7.80 -11.50 15.02
N CYS A 157 7.44 -10.29 14.58
CA CYS A 157 8.37 -9.17 14.39
C CYS A 157 8.15 -8.05 15.44
N ARG A 158 9.24 -7.37 15.80
CA ARG A 158 9.18 -6.21 16.72
C ARG A 158 9.04 -4.87 15.98
N VAL A 159 9.81 -4.67 14.92
CA VAL A 159 9.85 -3.44 14.13
C VAL A 159 9.57 -3.78 12.67
N CYS A 160 8.73 -2.99 12.02
CA CYS A 160 8.51 -3.05 10.59
C CYS A 160 8.86 -1.71 9.93
N LEU A 161 9.69 -1.74 8.89
CA LEU A 161 9.95 -0.62 8.02
C LEU A 161 9.42 -0.96 6.62
N VAL A 162 8.48 -0.15 6.14
CA VAL A 162 7.88 -0.31 4.81
C VAL A 162 8.54 0.69 3.84
N PHE A 163 8.94 0.22 2.68
CA PHE A 163 9.79 0.98 1.76
C PHE A 163 9.04 1.67 0.63
N GLU A 164 7.79 2.11 0.91
CA GLU A 164 7.10 3.06 0.05
C GLU A 164 7.95 4.34 -0.14
N ALA A 165 7.70 5.07 -1.23
CA ALA A 165 8.42 6.31 -1.47
C ALA A 165 8.24 7.30 -0.31
N ALA A 166 9.34 7.88 0.14
CA ALA A 166 9.28 9.11 0.92
C ALA A 166 8.71 10.24 0.03
N VAL A 167 8.12 11.25 0.66
CA VAL A 167 7.60 12.38 -0.10
C VAL A 167 8.72 13.35 -0.43
N ASP A 168 8.70 13.85 -1.66
CA ASP A 168 9.57 14.92 -2.11
C ASP A 168 9.32 16.19 -1.28
N ALA A 169 10.30 16.55 -0.45
CA ALA A 169 10.30 17.71 0.44
C ALA A 169 11.75 18.06 0.79
N PRO A 170 12.03 19.27 1.30
CA PRO A 170 13.36 19.66 1.77
C PRO A 170 13.97 18.68 2.79
N SER A 171 13.13 18.01 3.58
CA SER A 171 13.47 16.80 4.34
C SER A 171 12.46 15.73 3.98
N PRO A 172 12.90 14.51 3.58
CA PRO A 172 11.98 13.45 3.22
C PRO A 172 10.95 13.18 4.31
N LEU A 173 9.68 13.06 3.91
CA LEU A 173 8.59 12.86 4.85
C LEU A 173 8.21 11.38 4.90
N HIS A 174 8.38 10.79 6.05
CA HIS A 174 8.00 9.41 6.36
C HIS A 174 6.53 9.33 6.84
N CYS A 175 6.00 8.14 6.99
CA CYS A 175 4.60 7.95 7.32
C CYS A 175 4.44 7.02 8.53
N VAL A 176 3.67 7.47 9.53
CA VAL A 176 3.27 6.67 10.69
C VAL A 176 1.76 6.60 10.85
N GLN A 177 1.03 7.27 9.96
CA GLN A 177 -0.43 7.31 9.98
C GLN A 177 -1.00 7.31 8.56
N ARG A 178 -1.85 6.31 8.27
CA ARG A 178 -2.59 6.18 7.00
C ARG A 178 -4.07 5.99 7.27
N LYS A 179 -4.93 6.54 6.42
CA LYS A 179 -6.36 6.26 6.50
C LYS A 179 -6.63 4.78 6.23
N GLY A 180 -7.60 4.21 6.94
CA GLY A 180 -8.25 2.96 6.56
C GLY A 180 -9.28 3.20 5.46
N MET A 181 -9.81 2.11 4.91
CA MET A 181 -10.76 2.15 3.82
C MET A 181 -11.84 1.07 3.96
N LEU A 182 -13.08 1.45 3.63
CA LEU A 182 -14.16 0.51 3.29
C LEU A 182 -14.48 0.66 1.81
N ARG A 183 -14.39 -0.44 1.05
CA ARG A 183 -14.89 -0.50 -0.33
C ARG A 183 -16.35 -0.91 -0.32
N LEU A 184 -17.14 -0.25 -1.14
CA LEU A 184 -18.60 -0.42 -1.22
C LEU A 184 -19.01 -0.63 -2.67
N GLY A 185 -19.77 -1.68 -2.92
CA GLY A 185 -20.44 -1.88 -4.20
C GLY A 185 -21.81 -2.52 -3.98
N PHE A 186 -22.83 -2.01 -4.64
CA PHE A 186 -24.20 -2.48 -4.48
C PHE A 186 -24.95 -2.45 -5.81
N ARG A 187 -25.76 -3.49 -6.03
CA ARG A 187 -26.73 -3.57 -7.12
C ARG A 187 -28.14 -3.59 -6.54
N PHE A 188 -28.99 -2.75 -7.08
CA PHE A 188 -30.36 -2.52 -6.65
C PHE A 188 -31.32 -3.11 -7.67
N TYR A 189 -32.32 -3.87 -7.22
CA TYR A 189 -33.34 -4.49 -8.03
C TYR A 189 -34.72 -4.04 -7.55
N GLY A 190 -35.35 -3.25 -8.37
CA GLY A 190 -36.74 -2.80 -8.21
C GLY A 190 -37.67 -3.54 -9.17
N ARG A 191 -38.69 -2.82 -9.65
CA ARG A 191 -39.64 -3.35 -10.62
C ARG A 191 -39.98 -2.31 -11.68
N ALA A 192 -39.80 -2.65 -12.96
CA ALA A 192 -40.11 -1.79 -14.08
C ALA A 192 -41.61 -1.51 -14.19
N GLY A 193 -41.93 -0.37 -14.77
CA GLY A 193 -43.30 0.05 -15.11
C GLY A 193 -43.31 1.36 -15.86
N HIS A 194 -44.44 1.71 -16.47
CA HIS A 194 -44.61 2.98 -17.14
C HIS A 194 -44.59 4.12 -16.12
N ALA A 195 -43.70 5.12 -16.28
CA ALA A 195 -43.51 6.19 -15.29
C ALA A 195 -44.80 6.99 -14.99
N GLY A 196 -45.61 7.26 -16.02
CA GLY A 196 -46.90 7.99 -15.87
C GLY A 196 -47.99 7.27 -15.07
N SER A 197 -47.82 5.94 -14.85
CA SER A 197 -48.74 5.13 -14.06
C SER A 197 -48.09 4.46 -12.85
N MET A 198 -46.95 4.93 -12.41
CA MET A 198 -46.16 4.26 -11.35
C MET A 198 -46.91 4.12 -10.01
N LEU A 199 -47.90 4.99 -9.73
CA LEU A 199 -48.71 4.92 -8.52
C LEU A 199 -49.71 3.74 -8.52
N THR A 200 -49.99 3.14 -9.68
CA THR A 200 -51.04 2.10 -9.85
C THR A 200 -50.50 0.80 -10.43
N ASN A 201 -49.32 0.81 -11.08
CA ASN A 201 -48.77 -0.38 -11.72
C ASN A 201 -47.80 -1.18 -10.83
N GLY A 202 -47.60 -0.72 -9.60
CA GLY A 202 -46.71 -1.36 -8.62
C GLY A 202 -45.22 -1.29 -8.96
N ALA A 203 -44.81 -0.36 -9.84
CA ALA A 203 -43.41 -0.15 -10.15
C ALA A 203 -42.62 0.37 -8.94
N VAL A 204 -41.37 -0.07 -8.82
CA VAL A 204 -40.45 0.31 -7.72
C VAL A 204 -39.10 0.71 -8.32
N SER A 205 -38.68 1.94 -8.03
CA SER A 205 -37.48 2.51 -8.64
C SER A 205 -36.18 2.13 -7.90
N ALA A 206 -35.34 1.35 -8.56
CA ALA A 206 -33.98 1.05 -8.09
C ALA A 206 -33.09 2.31 -8.01
N ILE A 207 -33.26 3.26 -8.95
CA ILE A 207 -32.52 4.54 -8.93
C ILE A 207 -32.91 5.40 -7.73
N SER A 208 -34.18 5.48 -7.37
CA SER A 208 -34.63 6.27 -6.22
C SER A 208 -34.08 5.73 -4.91
N GLU A 209 -34.05 4.41 -4.75
CA GLU A 209 -33.43 3.75 -3.60
C GLU A 209 -31.90 3.98 -3.57
N MET A 210 -31.21 3.80 -4.70
CA MET A 210 -29.79 4.09 -4.81
C MET A 210 -29.46 5.56 -4.46
N ALA A 211 -30.25 6.52 -4.94
CA ALA A 211 -30.05 7.93 -4.63
C ALA A 211 -30.22 8.22 -3.12
N TYR A 212 -31.18 7.56 -2.47
CA TYR A 212 -31.36 7.63 -1.01
C TYR A 212 -30.11 7.08 -0.30
N TRP A 213 -29.59 5.92 -0.72
CA TRP A 213 -28.36 5.36 -0.14
C TRP A 213 -27.19 6.32 -0.29
N ILE A 214 -26.97 6.90 -1.48
CA ILE A 214 -25.90 7.86 -1.73
C ILE A 214 -26.01 9.05 -0.76
N SER A 215 -27.19 9.64 -0.64
CA SER A 215 -27.39 10.78 0.26
C SER A 215 -27.16 10.45 1.74
N ARG A 216 -27.40 9.21 2.13
CA ARG A 216 -27.13 8.74 3.50
C ARG A 216 -25.63 8.45 3.72
N ILE A 217 -24.95 7.86 2.73
CA ILE A 217 -23.48 7.61 2.77
C ILE A 217 -22.74 8.95 2.87
N ASP A 218 -23.18 10.00 2.17
CA ASP A 218 -22.58 11.34 2.24
C ASP A 218 -22.62 11.93 3.66
N THR A 219 -23.57 11.51 4.52
CA THR A 219 -23.63 11.96 5.91
C THR A 219 -22.46 11.44 6.78
N LEU A 220 -21.68 10.49 6.30
CA LEU A 220 -20.49 9.99 6.99
C LEU A 220 -19.28 10.91 6.82
N VAL A 221 -19.33 11.87 5.89
CA VAL A 221 -18.24 12.83 5.70
C VAL A 221 -18.07 13.69 6.95
N SER A 222 -16.88 13.71 7.50
CA SER A 222 -16.55 14.48 8.70
C SER A 222 -15.16 15.12 8.56
N ARG A 223 -15.13 16.46 8.58
CA ARG A 223 -13.86 17.20 8.62
C ARG A 223 -13.14 17.01 9.95
N GLU A 224 -13.88 16.97 11.06
CA GLU A 224 -13.33 16.81 12.40
C GLU A 224 -12.65 15.44 12.56
N LYS A 225 -13.25 14.38 12.03
CA LYS A 225 -12.73 13.01 12.07
C LYS A 225 -11.89 12.64 10.84
N ASN A 226 -11.67 13.59 9.93
CA ASN A 226 -11.00 13.37 8.65
C ASN A 226 -11.56 12.15 7.88
N THR A 227 -12.88 11.92 7.97
CA THR A 227 -13.59 10.86 7.27
C THR A 227 -14.09 11.39 5.93
N THR A 228 -13.83 10.66 4.86
CA THR A 228 -14.35 10.94 3.52
C THR A 228 -15.17 9.77 3.02
N ALA A 229 -16.27 10.06 2.32
CA ALA A 229 -17.08 9.07 1.62
C ALA A 229 -17.26 9.54 0.18
N ASN A 230 -17.10 8.64 -0.76
CA ASN A 230 -17.22 8.94 -2.18
C ASN A 230 -17.89 7.77 -2.90
N VAL A 231 -19.06 8.02 -3.50
CA VAL A 231 -19.65 7.11 -4.49
C VAL A 231 -19.20 7.60 -5.86
N GLY A 232 -18.18 6.94 -6.40
CA GLY A 232 -17.50 7.36 -7.62
C GLY A 232 -18.15 6.87 -8.91
N LEU A 233 -18.93 5.78 -8.84
CA LEU A 233 -19.57 5.19 -10.02
C LEU A 233 -21.04 4.92 -9.74
N VAL A 234 -21.91 5.30 -10.70
CA VAL A 234 -23.34 5.00 -10.69
C VAL A 234 -23.79 4.61 -12.10
N ARG A 235 -24.70 3.64 -12.19
CA ARG A 235 -25.37 3.24 -13.43
C ARG A 235 -26.82 2.86 -13.12
N GLY A 236 -27.74 3.01 -14.07
CA GLY A 236 -29.11 2.54 -13.90
C GLY A 236 -30.09 3.09 -14.91
N GLY A 237 -31.24 2.40 -15.02
CA GLY A 237 -32.35 2.77 -15.90
C GLY A 237 -32.10 2.54 -17.38
N ILE A 238 -33.18 2.59 -18.19
CA ILE A 238 -33.14 2.35 -19.64
C ILE A 238 -33.85 3.45 -20.45
N GLY A 239 -34.58 4.35 -19.79
CA GLY A 239 -35.33 5.42 -20.48
C GLY A 239 -36.17 6.25 -19.54
N ASN A 240 -36.44 7.49 -19.94
CA ASN A 240 -37.16 8.50 -19.10
C ASN A 240 -38.62 8.13 -18.75
N ASN A 241 -39.28 7.33 -19.58
CA ASN A 241 -40.64 6.92 -19.40
C ASN A 241 -40.82 5.55 -18.73
N VAL A 242 -39.69 4.95 -18.27
CA VAL A 242 -39.67 3.65 -17.60
C VAL A 242 -39.10 3.82 -16.19
N VAL A 243 -39.83 3.32 -15.17
CA VAL A 243 -39.32 3.21 -13.81
C VAL A 243 -38.13 2.22 -13.81
N ALA A 244 -36.97 2.63 -13.31
CA ALA A 244 -35.77 1.87 -13.35
C ALA A 244 -35.86 0.58 -12.48
N ALA A 245 -35.77 -0.59 -13.11
CA ALA A 245 -35.74 -1.87 -12.40
C ALA A 245 -34.37 -2.20 -11.84
N GLU A 246 -33.31 -1.67 -12.42
CA GLU A 246 -31.93 -1.93 -11.97
C GLU A 246 -31.14 -0.64 -11.84
N ALA A 247 -30.29 -0.61 -10.82
CA ALA A 247 -29.26 0.39 -10.61
C ALA A 247 -28.05 -0.23 -9.93
N GLU A 248 -26.89 0.39 -10.08
CA GLU A 248 -25.63 -0.05 -9.50
C GLU A 248 -24.81 1.15 -9.05
N MET A 249 -24.15 1.03 -7.90
CA MET A 249 -23.18 2.01 -7.43
C MET A 249 -21.96 1.35 -6.84
N SER A 250 -20.82 2.04 -6.89
CA SER A 250 -19.63 1.67 -6.14
C SER A 250 -18.86 2.91 -5.65
N GLY A 251 -18.14 2.74 -4.56
CA GLY A 251 -17.42 3.81 -3.89
C GLY A 251 -16.55 3.32 -2.75
N GLU A 252 -16.03 4.28 -2.00
CA GLU A 252 -15.19 4.03 -0.82
C GLU A 252 -15.44 5.03 0.29
N ILE A 253 -15.16 4.60 1.52
CA ILE A 253 -15.12 5.44 2.71
C ILE A 253 -13.71 5.33 3.28
N ARG A 254 -13.03 6.48 3.47
CA ARG A 254 -11.69 6.52 4.11
C ARG A 254 -11.78 7.21 5.46
N PHE A 255 -11.09 6.66 6.45
CA PHE A 255 -11.19 7.08 7.85
C PHE A 255 -9.84 6.96 8.58
N GLU A 256 -9.61 7.84 9.57
CA GLU A 256 -8.45 7.74 10.48
C GLU A 256 -8.74 6.86 11.70
N PHE A 257 -10.01 6.78 12.12
CA PHE A 257 -10.43 6.12 13.37
C PHE A 257 -11.30 4.90 13.06
N PRO A 258 -11.00 3.72 13.65
CA PRO A 258 -11.76 2.48 13.38
C PRO A 258 -13.26 2.60 13.66
N GLU A 259 -13.66 3.43 14.63
CA GLU A 259 -15.08 3.67 14.96
C GLU A 259 -15.86 4.30 13.82
N GLU A 260 -15.22 5.01 12.90
CA GLU A 260 -15.90 5.56 11.73
C GLU A 260 -16.29 4.45 10.73
N ALA A 261 -15.48 3.40 10.61
CA ALA A 261 -15.86 2.21 9.86
C ALA A 261 -17.07 1.50 10.48
N GLU A 262 -17.11 1.39 11.81
CA GLU A 262 -18.27 0.79 12.49
C GLU A 262 -19.55 1.60 12.30
N LYS A 263 -19.47 2.94 12.32
CA LYS A 263 -20.61 3.81 11.97
C LYS A 263 -21.10 3.55 10.55
N ALA A 264 -20.18 3.43 9.59
CA ALA A 264 -20.53 3.11 8.20
C ALA A 264 -21.22 1.74 8.10
N LYS A 265 -20.72 0.71 8.77
CA LYS A 265 -21.35 -0.62 8.82
C LYS A 265 -22.75 -0.59 9.46
N VAL A 266 -22.94 0.21 10.51
CA VAL A 266 -24.28 0.43 11.13
C VAL A 266 -25.21 1.07 10.12
N LEU A 267 -24.81 2.16 9.47
CA LEU A 267 -25.60 2.84 8.44
C LEU A 267 -25.96 1.88 7.31
N ILE A 268 -25.04 1.09 6.80
CA ILE A 268 -25.32 0.12 5.73
C ILE A 268 -26.41 -0.88 6.16
N ARG A 269 -26.38 -1.38 7.40
CA ARG A 269 -27.43 -2.27 7.92
C ARG A 269 -28.82 -1.58 7.97
N GLU A 270 -28.87 -0.29 8.32
CA GLU A 270 -30.11 0.50 8.28
C GLU A 270 -30.62 0.69 6.85
N LEU A 271 -29.71 0.93 5.90
CA LEU A 271 -30.04 1.11 4.49
C LEU A 271 -30.62 -0.19 3.88
N TYR A 272 -30.12 -1.35 4.25
CA TYR A 272 -30.74 -2.63 3.83
C TYR A 272 -32.19 -2.77 4.33
N ARG A 273 -32.48 -2.39 5.59
CA ARG A 273 -33.84 -2.42 6.13
C ARG A 273 -34.76 -1.42 5.39
N HIS A 274 -34.25 -0.24 5.03
CA HIS A 274 -34.98 0.72 4.24
C HIS A 274 -35.34 0.18 2.86
N ALA A 275 -34.35 -0.40 2.16
CA ALA A 275 -34.54 -1.00 0.83
C ALA A 275 -35.61 -2.12 0.85
N GLU A 276 -35.57 -2.98 1.87
CA GLU A 276 -36.60 -4.01 2.08
C GLU A 276 -37.98 -3.42 2.25
N ALA A 277 -38.14 -2.34 3.04
CA ALA A 277 -39.39 -1.66 3.27
C ALA A 277 -39.94 -0.95 2.01
N THR A 278 -39.06 -0.49 1.12
CA THR A 278 -39.45 0.11 -0.17
C THR A 278 -39.67 -0.93 -1.28
N GLY A 279 -39.41 -2.19 -1.02
CA GLY A 279 -39.54 -3.29 -1.98
C GLY A 279 -38.41 -3.39 -2.99
N VAL A 280 -37.23 -2.79 -2.69
CA VAL A 280 -36.00 -2.93 -3.49
C VAL A 280 -35.12 -4.01 -2.87
N ARG A 281 -34.74 -5.01 -3.66
CA ARG A 281 -33.73 -5.99 -3.27
C ARG A 281 -32.35 -5.41 -3.56
N VAL A 282 -31.43 -5.52 -2.61
CA VAL A 282 -30.05 -5.04 -2.76
C VAL A 282 -29.07 -6.19 -2.60
N GLU A 283 -28.14 -6.31 -3.55
CA GLU A 283 -27.00 -7.22 -3.50
C GLU A 283 -25.72 -6.43 -3.32
N ARG A 284 -24.82 -6.93 -2.46
CA ARG A 284 -23.47 -6.40 -2.34
C ARG A 284 -22.60 -6.99 -3.47
N THR A 285 -21.97 -6.13 -4.27
CA THR A 285 -21.13 -6.51 -5.40
C THR A 285 -19.64 -6.30 -5.11
N LEU A 286 -19.31 -5.43 -4.16
CA LEU A 286 -17.94 -5.15 -3.72
C LEU A 286 -17.92 -4.95 -2.21
N GLU A 287 -16.98 -5.61 -1.56
CA GLU A 287 -16.64 -5.43 -0.15
C GLU A 287 -15.13 -5.44 0.02
N GLY A 288 -14.62 -4.60 0.90
CA GLY A 288 -13.23 -4.58 1.30
C GLY A 288 -13.05 -3.71 2.54
N TYR A 289 -12.20 -4.15 3.45
CA TYR A 289 -11.83 -3.41 4.65
C TYR A 289 -10.32 -3.41 4.80
N GLU A 290 -9.75 -2.20 4.87
CA GLU A 290 -8.37 -1.99 5.29
C GLU A 290 -8.37 -1.17 6.58
N PRO A 291 -7.67 -1.63 7.64
CA PRO A 291 -7.60 -0.88 8.88
C PRO A 291 -6.81 0.43 8.68
N PRO A 292 -7.01 1.45 9.51
CA PRO A 292 -6.13 2.59 9.52
C PRO A 292 -4.80 2.21 10.17
N MET A 293 -3.69 2.73 9.66
CA MET A 293 -2.42 2.73 10.35
C MET A 293 -2.41 3.92 11.32
N ASN A 294 -2.32 3.63 12.62
CA ASN A 294 -2.17 4.66 13.65
C ASN A 294 -0.90 4.39 14.49
N PRO A 295 -0.10 5.41 14.81
CA PRO A 295 1.14 5.20 15.57
C PRO A 295 0.84 4.75 16.99
N THR A 296 1.53 3.72 17.44
CA THR A 296 1.58 3.33 18.85
C THR A 296 2.52 4.25 19.63
N PRO A 297 2.49 4.27 20.98
CA PRO A 297 3.51 4.97 21.76
C PRO A 297 4.92 4.50 21.44
N GLN A 298 5.10 3.19 21.14
CA GLN A 298 6.40 2.61 20.76
C GLN A 298 6.83 3.13 19.37
N THR A 299 5.90 3.25 18.41
CA THR A 299 6.20 3.84 17.10
C THR A 299 6.66 5.29 17.25
N LEU A 300 6.01 6.09 18.09
CA LEU A 300 6.40 7.49 18.31
C LEU A 300 7.78 7.60 18.97
N ALA A 301 8.07 6.77 19.99
CA ALA A 301 9.39 6.72 20.59
C ALA A 301 10.48 6.29 19.59
N TYR A 302 10.15 5.36 18.68
CA TYR A 302 11.06 4.95 17.63
C TYR A 302 11.31 6.08 16.60
N VAL A 303 10.30 6.88 16.28
CA VAL A 303 10.44 8.08 15.44
C VAL A 303 11.38 9.11 16.09
N ASP A 304 11.29 9.33 17.39
CA ASP A 304 12.20 10.22 18.11
C ASP A 304 13.65 9.71 18.01
N HIS A 305 13.83 8.39 18.08
CA HIS A 305 15.14 7.77 17.88
C HIS A 305 15.65 7.96 16.44
N LEU A 306 14.82 7.74 15.41
CA LEU A 306 15.16 7.99 14.01
C LEU A 306 15.52 9.47 13.76
N ASN A 307 14.81 10.40 14.39
CA ASN A 307 15.15 11.82 14.32
C ASN A 307 16.54 12.13 14.92
N THR A 308 16.90 11.43 16.01
CA THR A 308 18.26 11.54 16.57
C THR A 308 19.33 11.05 15.60
N LEU A 309 19.07 9.97 14.85
CA LEU A 309 19.98 9.46 13.82
C LEU A 309 20.12 10.45 12.65
N GLU A 310 19.02 10.98 12.15
CA GLU A 310 19.04 11.98 11.07
C GLU A 310 19.71 13.29 11.49
N ALA A 311 19.54 13.73 12.73
CA ALA A 311 20.21 14.91 13.26
C ALA A 311 21.74 14.79 13.23
N GLN A 312 22.30 13.58 13.42
CA GLN A 312 23.74 13.31 13.27
C GLN A 312 24.22 13.51 11.82
N ASN A 313 23.31 13.41 10.85
CA ASN A 313 23.57 13.67 9.43
C ASN A 313 23.22 15.13 9.03
N GLY A 314 22.90 16.00 9.97
CA GLY A 314 22.45 17.37 9.71
C GLY A 314 21.04 17.46 9.08
N ARG A 315 20.19 16.44 9.29
CA ARG A 315 18.86 16.31 8.70
C ARG A 315 17.81 16.17 9.79
N THR A 316 16.55 16.33 9.41
CA THR A 316 15.40 16.11 10.28
C THR A 316 14.59 14.91 9.78
N PHE A 317 14.26 13.97 10.65
CA PHE A 317 13.29 12.93 10.36
C PHE A 317 11.89 13.52 10.56
N SER A 318 11.22 13.78 9.46
CA SER A 318 9.88 14.38 9.49
C SER A 318 8.83 13.32 9.15
N ILE A 319 7.68 13.43 9.81
CA ILE A 319 6.55 12.52 9.59
C ILE A 319 5.32 13.26 9.07
N ARG A 320 4.50 12.54 8.30
CA ARG A 320 3.19 13.05 7.86
C ARG A 320 2.13 11.96 7.89
N LYS A 321 0.88 12.40 7.81
CA LYS A 321 -0.28 11.55 7.56
C LYS A 321 -0.48 11.38 6.04
N ARG A 322 -0.86 10.18 5.60
CA ARG A 322 -1.19 9.87 4.20
C ARG A 322 -2.63 9.38 4.06
N GLY A 323 -3.28 9.75 2.94
CA GLY A 323 -4.62 9.27 2.61
C GLY A 323 -4.62 7.94 1.86
N GLY A 324 -3.50 7.60 1.17
CA GLY A 324 -3.33 6.35 0.44
C GLY A 324 -3.05 5.17 1.37
N LEU A 325 -3.33 3.96 0.91
CA LEU A 325 -3.02 2.71 1.59
C LEU A 325 -1.58 2.27 1.30
N SER A 326 -1.08 1.33 2.07
CA SER A 326 0.08 0.48 1.81
C SER A 326 0.00 -0.75 2.70
N ALA A 327 0.94 -1.69 2.56
CA ALA A 327 1.04 -2.82 3.47
C ALA A 327 1.14 -2.42 4.95
N ALA A 328 1.66 -1.22 5.25
CA ALA A 328 1.72 -0.70 6.61
C ALA A 328 0.35 -0.63 7.31
N ASN A 329 -0.75 -0.46 6.56
CA ASN A 329 -2.10 -0.43 7.11
C ASN A 329 -2.43 -1.71 7.90
N PHE A 330 -2.28 -2.86 7.29
CA PHE A 330 -2.60 -4.12 7.95
C PHE A 330 -1.43 -4.61 8.82
N LEU A 331 -0.18 -4.42 8.44
CA LEU A 331 0.99 -4.84 9.23
C LEU A 331 1.03 -4.17 10.60
N SER A 332 0.71 -2.87 10.69
CA SER A 332 0.69 -2.11 11.94
C SER A 332 -0.30 -2.66 13.00
N GLN A 333 -1.22 -3.55 12.60
CA GLN A 333 -2.15 -4.21 13.53
C GLN A 333 -1.51 -5.41 14.26
N HIS A 334 -0.38 -5.93 13.74
CA HIS A 334 0.22 -7.20 14.17
C HIS A 334 1.58 -7.04 14.87
N LEU A 335 2.13 -5.82 14.93
CA LEU A 335 3.43 -5.55 15.54
C LEU A 335 3.48 -4.15 16.18
N PRO A 336 4.35 -3.94 17.19
CA PRO A 336 4.30 -2.72 18.02
C PRO A 336 4.86 -1.47 17.33
N ILE A 337 5.79 -1.60 16.38
CA ILE A 337 6.47 -0.47 15.74
C ILE A 337 6.40 -0.62 14.23
N CYS A 338 5.64 0.26 13.56
CA CYS A 338 5.55 0.30 12.10
C CYS A 338 5.81 1.73 11.61
N VAL A 339 6.77 1.87 10.69
CA VAL A 339 7.07 3.13 10.01
C VAL A 339 7.17 2.87 8.53
N ASP A 340 6.57 3.75 7.74
CA ASP A 340 6.49 3.64 6.30
C ASP A 340 7.15 4.83 5.60
N GLY A 341 7.42 4.72 4.29
CA GLY A 341 8.09 5.77 3.52
C GLY A 341 9.61 5.74 3.69
N PHE A 342 10.22 4.55 3.83
CA PHE A 342 11.67 4.38 3.91
C PHE A 342 12.37 4.33 2.54
N GLY A 343 11.60 4.24 1.45
CA GLY A 343 12.12 4.33 0.09
C GLY A 343 12.67 5.73 -0.24
N PRO A 344 13.38 5.86 -1.36
CA PRO A 344 13.80 7.15 -1.90
C PRO A 344 12.61 8.08 -2.15
N ALA A 345 12.86 9.39 -2.14
CA ALA A 345 11.82 10.37 -2.38
C ALA A 345 11.37 10.37 -3.85
N GLY A 346 10.08 10.43 -4.06
CA GLY A 346 9.47 10.50 -5.38
C GLY A 346 7.99 10.79 -5.29
N GLU A 347 7.40 11.14 -6.42
CA GLU A 347 5.96 11.43 -6.50
C GLU A 347 5.37 11.01 -7.84
N LYS A 348 4.09 11.31 -8.01
CA LYS A 348 3.27 10.99 -9.18
C LYS A 348 3.17 9.49 -9.48
N ALA A 349 3.28 8.65 -8.44
CA ALA A 349 2.95 7.23 -8.55
C ALA A 349 1.63 7.04 -9.32
N HIS A 350 1.47 5.90 -10.02
CA HIS A 350 0.28 5.59 -10.84
C HIS A 350 0.07 6.50 -12.06
N SER A 351 1.06 7.32 -12.43
CA SER A 351 0.97 8.21 -13.60
C SER A 351 2.14 8.01 -14.58
N GLU A 352 2.01 8.56 -15.79
CA GLU A 352 3.09 8.53 -16.77
C GLU A 352 4.29 9.41 -16.40
N ASP A 353 4.08 10.34 -15.47
CA ASP A 353 5.08 11.27 -14.96
C ASP A 353 5.71 10.80 -13.64
N GLU A 354 5.54 9.53 -13.25
CA GLU A 354 6.15 8.95 -12.06
C GLU A 354 7.66 9.16 -12.06
N TYR A 355 8.19 9.65 -10.93
CA TYR A 355 9.60 9.96 -10.79
C TYR A 355 10.15 9.68 -9.39
N MET A 356 11.47 9.54 -9.32
CA MET A 356 12.26 9.43 -8.09
C MET A 356 13.41 10.45 -8.12
N LEU A 357 13.74 11.05 -6.98
CA LEU A 357 14.89 11.94 -6.80
C LEU A 357 16.15 11.12 -6.51
N MET A 358 17.14 11.22 -7.39
CA MET A 358 18.36 10.41 -7.32
C MET A 358 19.21 10.72 -6.08
N ASP A 359 19.28 11.97 -5.64
CA ASP A 359 20.00 12.39 -4.45
C ASP A 359 19.36 11.93 -3.13
N SER A 360 18.11 11.46 -3.17
CA SER A 360 17.42 10.89 -2.01
C SER A 360 17.83 9.43 -1.71
N VAL A 361 18.44 8.74 -2.67
CA VAL A 361 18.84 7.32 -2.54
C VAL A 361 19.88 7.12 -1.45
N ALA A 362 20.99 7.85 -1.52
CA ALA A 362 22.06 7.70 -0.54
C ALA A 362 21.62 7.99 0.91
N PRO A 363 20.84 9.04 1.18
CA PRO A 363 20.21 9.26 2.48
C PRO A 363 19.31 8.11 2.95
N SER A 364 18.44 7.58 2.08
CA SER A 364 17.53 6.47 2.42
C SER A 364 18.29 5.20 2.82
N ILE A 365 19.31 4.82 2.03
CA ILE A 365 20.19 3.69 2.35
C ILE A 365 20.90 3.91 3.69
N ARG A 366 21.45 5.11 3.92
CA ARG A 366 22.17 5.43 5.15
C ARG A 366 21.28 5.41 6.38
N LEU A 367 20.10 6.02 6.33
CA LEU A 367 19.14 6.01 7.42
C LEU A 367 18.73 4.58 7.78
N THR A 368 18.43 3.76 6.79
CA THR A 368 18.08 2.35 6.99
C THR A 368 19.22 1.57 7.64
N ALA A 369 20.44 1.70 7.15
CA ALA A 369 21.61 1.04 7.75
C ALA A 369 21.87 1.52 9.19
N GLN A 370 21.71 2.81 9.48
CA GLN A 370 21.85 3.36 10.83
C GLN A 370 20.75 2.86 11.78
N ALA A 371 19.49 2.77 11.30
CA ALA A 371 18.39 2.20 12.07
C ALA A 371 18.65 0.73 12.43
N ILE A 372 19.18 -0.08 11.50
CA ILE A 372 19.58 -1.47 11.77
C ILE A 372 20.71 -1.53 12.80
N CYS A 373 21.73 -0.68 12.65
CA CYS A 373 22.83 -0.62 13.62
C CYS A 373 22.39 -0.21 15.03
N ALA A 374 21.41 0.69 15.10
CA ALA A 374 20.85 1.15 16.37
C ALA A 374 20.06 0.04 17.09
N LEU A 375 19.24 -0.71 16.36
CA LEU A 375 18.53 -1.89 16.90
C LEU A 375 19.48 -2.94 17.47
N ALA A 376 20.63 -3.16 16.84
CA ALA A 376 21.64 -4.11 17.33
C ALA A 376 22.31 -3.64 18.64
N LYS A 377 22.43 -2.32 18.85
CA LYS A 377 22.97 -1.76 20.11
C LYS A 377 22.00 -1.91 21.29
N GLU A 378 20.72 -1.96 21.04
CA GLU A 378 19.71 -2.19 22.09
C GLU A 378 19.76 -3.61 22.67
N LYS A 379 20.37 -4.56 21.94
CA LYS A 379 20.47 -5.97 22.35
C LYS A 379 21.78 -6.31 23.10
N GLY A 380 22.76 -5.48 23.02
CA GLY A 380 24.07 -5.70 23.65
C GLY A 380 24.34 -4.76 24.77
#